data_c4f63162d944c50592b3e06c2093c1c6
#
_entry.id   c4f63162d944c50592b3e06c2093c1c6
#
_cell.length_a   1.000
_cell.length_b   1.000
_cell.length_c   1.000
_cell.angle_alpha   90.00
_cell.angle_beta   90.00
_cell.angle_gamma   90.00
#
_symmetry.space_group_name_H-M   'P 1'
#
loop_
_entity.id
_entity.type
_entity.pdbx_description
1 polymer ?
#
loop_
_entity_poly.entity_id
_entity_poly.type
_entity_poly.pdbx_seq_one_letter_code
_entity_poly.pdbx_strand_id
1 'polypeptide(L)'
;MIIGTTQPTSFMTYPNTQLFINGQWCDAAAGESLAVFNPATGKEIGRVAHARIPDLDRALQAAQKGFETWRDMLPVERNKIMRKAAALMRERAADIAAMLTQEQGKPLMEAKGEAMIAADLIEWFADEGMRVYGRIVPSRFNLSVRQMVIKDPVGPVAAFTPWNFPINQVVRKMAAALASGCSMIVKAP
;
A
#
# COMPACT_ATOMS: atom_id res chain seq x y z
N MET A 1 -23.43 -41.00 -13.03
CA MET A 1 -22.41 -40.24 -12.30
C MET A 1 -21.66 -39.44 -13.34
N ILE A 2 -22.07 -38.18 -13.58
CA ILE A 2 -21.50 -37.35 -14.64
C ILE A 2 -20.46 -36.45 -13.94
N ILE A 3 -19.18 -36.73 -14.18
CA ILE A 3 -18.08 -35.90 -13.72
C ILE A 3 -18.06 -34.69 -14.65
N GLY A 4 -18.61 -33.58 -14.16
CA GLY A 4 -18.52 -32.31 -14.85
C GLY A 4 -17.07 -31.88 -14.95
N THR A 5 -16.54 -31.80 -16.16
CA THR A 5 -15.26 -31.16 -16.46
C THR A 5 -15.41 -29.67 -16.20
N THR A 6 -14.97 -29.22 -15.03
CA THR A 6 -14.74 -27.78 -14.78
C THR A 6 -13.67 -27.33 -15.76
N GLN A 7 -14.05 -26.48 -16.70
CA GLN A 7 -13.11 -25.76 -17.55
C GLN A 7 -12.08 -25.06 -16.66
N PRO A 8 -10.79 -25.13 -16.99
CA PRO A 8 -9.80 -24.38 -16.22
C PRO A 8 -10.12 -22.90 -16.39
N THR A 9 -10.38 -22.23 -15.27
CA THR A 9 -10.41 -20.77 -15.19
C THR A 9 -9.14 -20.24 -15.89
N SER A 10 -9.30 -19.39 -16.89
CA SER A 10 -8.16 -18.77 -17.58
C SER A 10 -7.35 -18.04 -16.49
N PHE A 11 -6.21 -18.59 -16.14
CA PHE A 11 -5.31 -17.95 -15.22
C PHE A 11 -4.87 -16.63 -15.84
N MET A 12 -5.14 -15.53 -15.13
CA MET A 12 -4.62 -14.24 -15.54
C MET A 12 -3.11 -14.34 -15.71
N THR A 13 -2.60 -13.86 -16.82
CA THR A 13 -1.16 -13.78 -17.05
C THR A 13 -0.55 -12.86 -16.00
N TYR A 14 0.45 -13.33 -15.27
CA TYR A 14 1.17 -12.52 -14.29
C TYR A 14 1.87 -11.36 -15.02
N PRO A 15 1.63 -10.10 -14.64
CA PRO A 15 2.21 -8.97 -15.34
C PRO A 15 3.68 -8.77 -14.98
N ASN A 16 4.50 -8.28 -15.90
CA ASN A 16 5.78 -7.68 -15.55
C ASN A 16 5.53 -6.41 -14.76
N THR A 17 6.15 -6.29 -13.60
CA THR A 17 5.90 -5.19 -12.67
C THR A 17 7.00 -4.15 -12.77
N GLN A 18 6.62 -2.92 -13.05
CA GLN A 18 7.49 -1.74 -13.09
C GLN A 18 7.56 -1.06 -11.71
N LEU A 19 8.47 -0.10 -11.58
CA LEU A 19 8.50 0.83 -10.46
C LEU A 19 7.33 1.83 -10.61
N PHE A 20 6.69 2.17 -9.50
CA PHE A 20 5.67 3.22 -9.47
C PHE A 20 6.23 4.45 -8.75
N ILE A 21 6.62 5.47 -9.51
CA ILE A 21 7.26 6.68 -8.98
C ILE A 21 6.53 7.91 -9.51
N ASN A 22 6.17 8.85 -8.64
CA ASN A 22 5.48 10.09 -8.99
C ASN A 22 4.20 9.88 -9.82
N GLY A 23 3.41 8.86 -9.47
CA GLY A 23 2.16 8.54 -10.16
C GLY A 23 2.32 7.85 -11.52
N GLN A 24 3.53 7.42 -11.89
CA GLN A 24 3.83 6.80 -13.18
C GLN A 24 4.54 5.45 -13.00
N TRP A 25 4.17 4.50 -13.86
CA TRP A 25 4.89 3.25 -14.01
C TRP A 25 6.13 3.48 -14.88
N CYS A 26 7.29 3.04 -14.43
CA CYS A 26 8.55 3.19 -15.14
C CYS A 26 9.48 2.00 -14.90
N ASP A 27 10.34 1.73 -15.88
CA ASP A 27 11.40 0.76 -15.71
C ASP A 27 12.50 1.29 -14.79
N ALA A 28 13.29 0.38 -14.22
CA ALA A 28 14.48 0.76 -13.48
C ALA A 28 15.47 1.51 -14.39
N ALA A 29 16.12 2.55 -13.87
CA ALA A 29 17.06 3.39 -14.63
C ALA A 29 18.19 2.59 -15.30
N ALA A 30 18.63 1.48 -14.69
CA ALA A 30 19.62 0.57 -15.24
C ALA A 30 19.02 -0.50 -16.19
N GLY A 31 17.70 -0.52 -16.40
CA GLY A 31 17.01 -1.57 -17.17
C GLY A 31 17.01 -2.95 -16.50
N GLU A 32 17.42 -3.05 -15.25
CA GLU A 32 17.51 -4.30 -14.52
C GLU A 32 16.16 -4.80 -14.05
N SER A 33 15.97 -6.12 -14.04
CA SER A 33 14.78 -6.78 -13.50
C SER A 33 15.13 -8.11 -12.87
N LEU A 34 14.30 -8.55 -11.92
CA LEU A 34 14.39 -9.84 -11.25
C LEU A 34 13.26 -10.75 -11.73
N ALA A 35 13.56 -12.05 -11.89
CA ALA A 35 12.56 -13.03 -12.21
C ALA A 35 11.66 -13.31 -11.00
N VAL A 36 10.37 -13.48 -11.26
CA VAL A 36 9.37 -13.93 -10.29
C VAL A 36 9.00 -15.37 -10.61
N PHE A 37 9.09 -16.24 -9.62
CA PHE A 37 8.84 -17.67 -9.80
C PHE A 37 7.58 -18.08 -9.04
N ASN A 38 6.79 -18.95 -9.66
CA ASN A 38 5.71 -19.63 -8.98
C ASN A 38 6.29 -20.76 -8.10
N PRO A 39 6.16 -20.70 -6.77
CA PRO A 39 6.77 -21.67 -5.87
C PRO A 39 6.21 -23.09 -6.00
N ALA A 40 4.98 -23.23 -6.50
CA ALA A 40 4.37 -24.55 -6.72
C ALA A 40 4.91 -25.28 -7.95
N THR A 41 5.42 -24.54 -8.95
CA THR A 41 5.85 -25.12 -10.23
C THR A 41 7.34 -24.89 -10.51
N GLY A 42 8.00 -23.96 -9.80
CA GLY A 42 9.36 -23.53 -10.06
C GLY A 42 9.54 -22.77 -11.38
N LYS A 43 8.45 -22.44 -12.09
CA LYS A 43 8.51 -21.72 -13.37
C LYS A 43 8.52 -20.23 -13.16
N GLU A 44 9.27 -19.51 -14.00
CA GLU A 44 9.18 -18.05 -14.10
C GLU A 44 7.79 -17.67 -14.61
N ILE A 45 7.13 -16.73 -13.93
CA ILE A 45 5.79 -16.24 -14.26
C ILE A 45 5.80 -14.80 -14.72
N GLY A 46 6.85 -14.04 -14.42
CA GLY A 46 7.03 -12.66 -14.82
C GLY A 46 8.30 -12.08 -14.24
N ARG A 47 8.46 -10.77 -14.38
CA ARG A 47 9.64 -10.04 -13.89
C ARG A 47 9.21 -8.78 -13.14
N VAL A 48 10.05 -8.37 -12.18
CA VAL A 48 9.88 -7.11 -11.45
C VAL A 48 11.09 -6.20 -11.68
N ALA A 49 10.87 -4.92 -11.95
CA ALA A 49 11.92 -3.94 -12.11
C ALA A 49 12.78 -3.84 -10.84
N HIS A 50 14.11 -3.89 -11.00
CA HIS A 50 15.07 -3.84 -9.89
C HIS A 50 15.64 -2.45 -9.71
N ALA A 51 15.10 -1.69 -8.75
CA ALA A 51 15.53 -0.33 -8.45
C ALA A 51 16.98 -0.27 -7.95
N ARG A 52 17.70 0.77 -8.36
CA ARG A 52 19.04 1.13 -7.91
C ARG A 52 19.05 2.54 -7.32
N ILE A 53 20.19 3.02 -6.88
CA ILE A 53 20.32 4.33 -6.23
C ILE A 53 19.66 5.47 -7.02
N PRO A 54 19.83 5.61 -8.36
CA PRO A 54 19.17 6.68 -9.11
C PRO A 54 17.64 6.62 -9.06
N ASP A 55 17.07 5.41 -8.99
CA ASP A 55 15.62 5.22 -8.85
C ASP A 55 15.13 5.63 -7.45
N LEU A 56 15.93 5.28 -6.44
CA LEU A 56 15.64 5.67 -5.05
C LEU A 56 15.70 7.19 -4.88
N ASP A 57 16.66 7.87 -5.48
CA ASP A 57 16.77 9.34 -5.45
C ASP A 57 15.54 9.99 -6.08
N ARG A 58 15.08 9.49 -7.23
CA ARG A 58 13.82 9.93 -7.86
C ARG A 58 12.61 9.69 -6.95
N ALA A 59 12.55 8.53 -6.30
CA ALA A 59 11.46 8.18 -5.39
C ALA A 59 11.44 9.09 -4.15
N LEU A 60 12.62 9.43 -3.59
CA LEU A 60 12.75 10.37 -2.47
C LEU A 60 12.25 11.76 -2.83
N GLN A 61 12.66 12.28 -4.00
CA GLN A 61 12.18 13.57 -4.50
C GLN A 61 10.68 13.57 -4.74
N ALA A 62 10.13 12.49 -5.32
CA ALA A 62 8.70 12.33 -5.53
C ALA A 62 7.92 12.25 -4.21
N ALA A 63 8.46 11.55 -3.21
CA ALA A 63 7.85 11.46 -1.90
C ALA A 63 7.80 12.82 -1.19
N GLN A 64 8.89 13.62 -1.29
CA GLN A 64 8.92 14.98 -0.73
C GLN A 64 7.86 15.87 -1.38
N LYS A 65 7.80 15.89 -2.71
CA LYS A 65 6.79 16.66 -3.45
C LYS A 65 5.36 16.17 -3.16
N GLY A 66 5.17 14.87 -3.10
CA GLY A 66 3.88 14.27 -2.75
C GLY A 66 3.44 14.61 -1.33
N PHE A 67 4.38 14.70 -0.38
CA PHE A 67 4.11 15.13 0.98
C PHE A 67 3.57 16.56 1.03
N GLU A 68 4.20 17.49 0.33
CA GLU A 68 3.77 18.91 0.29
C GLU A 68 2.33 19.04 -0.20
N THR A 69 1.94 18.26 -1.21
CA THR A 69 0.58 18.26 -1.74
C THR A 69 -0.41 17.57 -0.78
N TRP A 70 -0.01 16.43 -0.23
CA TRP A 70 -0.92 15.56 0.53
C TRP A 70 -1.20 16.08 1.94
N ARG A 71 -0.21 16.67 2.62
CA ARG A 71 -0.38 17.25 3.95
C ARG A 71 -1.37 18.40 3.96
N ASP A 72 -1.40 19.21 2.88
CA ASP A 72 -2.25 20.39 2.77
C ASP A 72 -3.70 20.02 2.34
N MET A 73 -3.94 18.75 1.99
CA MET A 73 -5.27 18.24 1.68
C MET A 73 -6.09 18.05 2.95
N LEU A 74 -7.35 18.48 2.93
CA LEU A 74 -8.26 18.29 4.07
C LEU A 74 -8.40 16.81 4.44
N PRO A 75 -8.48 16.47 5.74
CA PRO A 75 -8.67 15.08 6.17
C PRO A 75 -9.85 14.38 5.51
N VAL A 76 -10.95 15.10 5.28
CA VAL A 76 -12.14 14.55 4.60
C VAL A 76 -11.87 14.18 3.15
N GLU A 77 -11.03 14.91 2.44
CA GLU A 77 -10.69 14.59 1.06
C GLU A 77 -9.73 13.40 0.99
N ARG A 78 -8.76 13.33 1.90
CA ARG A 78 -7.91 12.12 2.06
C ARG A 78 -8.75 10.88 2.36
N ASN A 79 -9.73 11.00 3.28
CA ASN A 79 -10.66 9.93 3.60
C ASN A 79 -11.41 9.42 2.36
N LYS A 80 -11.98 10.31 1.54
CA LYS A 80 -12.70 9.94 0.31
C LYS A 80 -11.80 9.16 -0.66
N ILE A 81 -10.56 9.59 -0.86
CA ILE A 81 -9.60 8.92 -1.74
C ILE A 81 -9.28 7.53 -1.20
N MET A 82 -9.00 7.42 0.09
CA MET A 82 -8.67 6.14 0.73
C MET A 82 -9.84 5.17 0.69
N ARG A 83 -11.07 5.61 0.98
CA ARG A 83 -12.26 4.76 0.87
C ARG A 83 -12.53 4.29 -0.56
N LYS A 84 -12.27 5.12 -1.56
CA LYS A 84 -12.32 4.71 -2.96
C LYS A 84 -11.28 3.62 -3.27
N ALA A 85 -10.06 3.74 -2.75
CA ALA A 85 -9.03 2.71 -2.89
C ALA A 85 -9.45 1.38 -2.24
N ALA A 86 -10.04 1.41 -1.04
CA ALA A 86 -10.58 0.23 -0.38
C ALA A 86 -11.70 -0.45 -1.20
N ALA A 87 -12.62 0.34 -1.76
CA ALA A 87 -13.68 -0.18 -2.62
C ALA A 87 -13.11 -0.89 -3.87
N LEU A 88 -12.13 -0.27 -4.55
CA LEU A 88 -11.46 -0.88 -5.70
C LEU A 88 -10.69 -2.16 -5.33
N MET A 89 -10.10 -2.21 -4.15
CA MET A 89 -9.42 -3.42 -3.67
C MET A 89 -10.41 -4.57 -3.45
N ARG A 90 -11.59 -4.30 -2.89
CA ARG A 90 -12.65 -5.31 -2.74
C ARG A 90 -13.18 -5.78 -4.10
N GLU A 91 -13.43 -4.87 -5.02
CA GLU A 91 -13.85 -5.18 -6.39
C GLU A 91 -12.87 -6.12 -7.09
N ARG A 92 -11.57 -5.89 -6.90
CA ARG A 92 -10.48 -6.65 -7.54
C ARG A 92 -9.94 -7.79 -6.68
N ALA A 93 -10.58 -8.12 -5.56
CA ALA A 93 -10.04 -9.07 -4.59
C ALA A 93 -9.78 -10.48 -5.18
N ALA A 94 -10.60 -10.91 -6.14
CA ALA A 94 -10.40 -12.20 -6.80
C ALA A 94 -9.13 -12.23 -7.68
N ASP A 95 -8.90 -11.16 -8.44
CA ASP A 95 -7.74 -11.03 -9.32
C ASP A 95 -6.45 -10.87 -8.50
N ILE A 96 -6.49 -10.04 -7.46
CA ILE A 96 -5.39 -9.86 -6.52
C ILE A 96 -5.04 -11.20 -5.85
N ALA A 97 -6.03 -11.96 -5.41
CA ALA A 97 -5.82 -13.27 -4.78
C ALA A 97 -5.18 -14.27 -5.74
N ALA A 98 -5.61 -14.29 -6.99
CA ALA A 98 -5.04 -15.18 -8.01
C ALA A 98 -3.55 -14.86 -8.27
N MET A 99 -3.19 -13.58 -8.38
CA MET A 99 -1.79 -13.15 -8.52
C MET A 99 -0.97 -13.50 -7.28
N LEU A 100 -1.49 -13.24 -6.08
CA LEU A 100 -0.82 -13.55 -4.82
C LEU A 100 -0.56 -15.06 -4.67
N THR A 101 -1.53 -15.89 -5.05
CA THR A 101 -1.36 -17.35 -5.04
C THR A 101 -0.27 -17.79 -6.00
N GLN A 102 -0.19 -17.22 -7.20
CA GLN A 102 0.84 -17.55 -8.19
C GLN A 102 2.24 -17.14 -7.73
N GLU A 103 2.37 -15.97 -7.10
CA GLU A 103 3.66 -15.39 -6.70
C GLU A 103 4.19 -15.98 -5.39
N GLN A 104 3.32 -16.15 -4.40
CA GLN A 104 3.71 -16.51 -3.03
C GLN A 104 3.38 -17.97 -2.66
N GLY A 105 2.47 -18.62 -3.40
CA GLY A 105 2.00 -19.97 -3.09
C GLY A 105 0.93 -20.03 -1.99
N LYS A 106 0.41 -18.91 -1.53
CA LYS A 106 -0.68 -18.86 -0.53
C LYS A 106 -1.96 -19.48 -1.12
N PRO A 107 -2.72 -20.31 -0.35
CA PRO A 107 -4.01 -20.82 -0.80
C PRO A 107 -4.94 -19.70 -1.25
N LEU A 108 -5.68 -19.89 -2.34
CA LEU A 108 -6.51 -18.85 -2.98
C LEU A 108 -7.51 -18.20 -2.02
N MET A 109 -8.12 -19.00 -1.14
CA MET A 109 -9.09 -18.48 -0.16
C MET A 109 -8.42 -17.59 0.90
N GLU A 110 -7.22 -17.94 1.34
CA GLU A 110 -6.44 -17.11 2.28
C GLU A 110 -5.93 -15.84 1.60
N ALA A 111 -5.48 -15.94 0.34
CA ALA A 111 -5.07 -14.79 -0.46
C ALA A 111 -6.23 -13.79 -0.66
N LYS A 112 -7.44 -14.30 -0.94
CA LYS A 112 -8.65 -13.47 -1.03
C LYS A 112 -9.00 -12.84 0.33
N GLY A 113 -8.90 -13.60 1.40
CA GLY A 113 -9.09 -13.09 2.77
C GLY A 113 -8.13 -11.97 3.09
N GLU A 114 -6.84 -12.10 2.70
CA GLU A 114 -5.84 -11.05 2.89
C GLU A 114 -6.21 -9.77 2.15
N ALA A 115 -6.64 -9.85 0.89
CA ALA A 115 -7.08 -8.68 0.12
C ALA A 115 -8.29 -7.97 0.74
N MET A 116 -9.25 -8.73 1.27
CA MET A 116 -10.43 -8.17 1.94
C MET A 116 -10.06 -7.47 3.24
N ILE A 117 -9.22 -8.10 4.09
CA ILE A 117 -8.73 -7.50 5.33
C ILE A 117 -7.91 -6.23 5.04
N ALA A 118 -7.13 -6.21 3.97
CA ALA A 118 -6.40 -5.02 3.55
C ALA A 118 -7.35 -3.85 3.22
N ALA A 119 -8.45 -4.12 2.52
CA ALA A 119 -9.47 -3.10 2.25
C ALA A 119 -10.11 -2.55 3.55
N ASP A 120 -10.42 -3.43 4.50
CA ASP A 120 -10.96 -3.04 5.81
C ASP A 120 -9.97 -2.17 6.59
N LEU A 121 -8.67 -2.51 6.54
CA LEU A 121 -7.61 -1.70 7.15
C LEU A 121 -7.51 -0.30 6.54
N ILE A 122 -7.63 -0.18 5.21
CA ILE A 122 -7.61 1.13 4.55
C ILE A 122 -8.78 1.98 5.05
N GLU A 123 -9.99 1.43 5.12
CA GLU A 123 -11.17 2.15 5.61
C GLU A 123 -11.02 2.55 7.08
N TRP A 124 -10.53 1.63 7.91
CA TRP A 124 -10.32 1.91 9.32
C TRP A 124 -9.37 3.09 9.53
N PHE A 125 -8.22 3.09 8.84
CA PHE A 125 -7.28 4.21 8.93
C PHE A 125 -7.81 5.49 8.30
N ALA A 126 -8.58 5.41 7.22
CA ALA A 126 -9.23 6.58 6.62
C ALA A 126 -10.13 7.29 7.63
N ASP A 127 -10.92 6.52 8.39
CA ASP A 127 -11.82 7.04 9.40
C ASP A 127 -11.06 7.53 10.66
N GLU A 128 -9.98 6.85 11.06
CA GLU A 128 -9.10 7.32 12.13
C GLU A 128 -8.40 8.63 11.76
N GLY A 129 -8.03 8.81 10.48
CA GLY A 129 -7.46 10.06 9.98
C GLY A 129 -8.36 11.29 10.19
N MET A 130 -9.68 11.08 10.26
CA MET A 130 -10.66 12.11 10.59
C MET A 130 -10.66 12.51 12.07
N ARG A 131 -10.10 11.66 12.95
CA ARG A 131 -10.09 11.82 14.41
C ARG A 131 -8.72 12.19 14.98
N VAL A 132 -7.79 12.64 14.14
CA VAL A 132 -6.47 13.09 14.58
C VAL A 132 -6.58 14.48 15.21
N TYR A 133 -7.30 14.56 16.34
CA TYR A 133 -7.52 15.79 17.07
C TYR A 133 -6.31 16.17 17.92
N GLY A 134 -6.18 17.49 18.13
CA GLY A 134 -5.34 18.05 19.18
C GLY A 134 -6.01 17.97 20.55
N ARG A 135 -5.39 18.59 21.55
CA ARG A 135 -5.94 18.72 22.90
C ARG A 135 -5.52 20.04 23.54
N ILE A 136 -6.34 20.53 24.47
CA ILE A 136 -5.99 21.63 25.34
C ILE A 136 -5.64 21.05 26.70
N VAL A 137 -4.44 21.38 27.22
CA VAL A 137 -3.93 20.89 28.48
C VAL A 137 -3.85 22.08 29.46
N PRO A 138 -4.45 22.02 30.66
CA PRO A 138 -4.28 23.02 31.69
C PRO A 138 -2.82 23.10 32.12
N SER A 139 -2.34 24.32 32.33
CA SER A 139 -1.01 24.52 32.91
C SER A 139 -0.98 24.05 34.37
N ARG A 140 0.10 23.36 34.75
CA ARG A 140 0.34 22.95 36.16
C ARG A 140 0.59 24.14 37.07
N PHE A 141 1.14 25.23 36.54
CA PHE A 141 1.68 26.31 37.36
C PHE A 141 0.86 27.60 37.30
N ASN A 142 -0.03 27.78 36.29
CA ASN A 142 -0.79 29.00 36.10
C ASN A 142 -2.16 28.69 35.48
N LEU A 143 -3.22 28.96 36.19
CA LEU A 143 -4.59 28.69 35.75
C LEU A 143 -5.03 29.57 34.56
N SER A 144 -4.38 30.72 34.34
CA SER A 144 -4.65 31.58 33.19
C SER A 144 -4.02 31.09 31.88
N VAL A 145 -3.14 30.10 31.94
CA VAL A 145 -2.45 29.54 30.78
C VAL A 145 -3.16 28.23 30.30
N ARG A 146 -3.39 28.17 29.00
CA ARG A 146 -3.84 26.95 28.31
C ARG A 146 -2.73 26.52 27.34
N GLN A 147 -2.32 25.26 27.41
CA GLN A 147 -1.38 24.66 26.47
C GLN A 147 -2.16 23.92 25.38
N MET A 148 -1.89 24.26 24.13
CA MET A 148 -2.52 23.59 22.98
C MET A 148 -1.52 22.62 22.35
N VAL A 149 -1.95 21.36 22.17
CA VAL A 149 -1.21 20.33 21.44
C VAL A 149 -1.90 20.13 20.10
N ILE A 150 -1.18 20.30 19.04
CA ILE A 150 -1.62 19.99 17.68
C ILE A 150 -0.83 18.79 17.16
N LYS A 151 -1.35 18.12 16.14
CA LYS A 151 -0.70 17.00 15.49
C LYS A 151 -0.45 17.34 14.04
N ASP A 152 0.79 17.28 13.62
CA ASP A 152 1.22 17.50 12.25
C ASP A 152 1.83 16.21 11.67
N PRO A 153 1.70 15.98 10.35
CA PRO A 153 2.36 14.85 9.70
C PRO A 153 3.89 15.02 9.76
N VAL A 154 4.58 13.91 10.05
CA VAL A 154 6.04 13.94 10.28
C VAL A 154 6.86 14.11 9.00
N GLY A 155 6.27 13.93 7.82
CA GLY A 155 6.97 14.02 6.53
C GLY A 155 6.86 12.76 5.68
N PRO A 156 7.71 12.61 4.67
CA PRO A 156 7.85 11.35 3.92
C PRO A 156 8.33 10.22 4.83
N VAL A 157 7.74 9.04 4.69
CA VAL A 157 8.10 7.85 5.46
C VAL A 157 8.55 6.71 4.55
N ALA A 158 9.46 5.87 5.01
CA ALA A 158 9.87 4.65 4.32
C ALA A 158 9.32 3.43 5.02
N ALA A 159 8.76 2.49 4.23
CA ALA A 159 8.26 1.23 4.74
C ALA A 159 8.99 0.05 4.11
N PHE A 160 9.47 -0.85 4.95
CA PHE A 160 10.06 -2.13 4.57
C PHE A 160 9.09 -3.23 5.00
N THR A 161 8.76 -4.15 4.09
CA THR A 161 7.73 -5.15 4.34
C THR A 161 8.25 -6.56 4.14
N PRO A 162 7.87 -7.53 5.01
CA PRO A 162 8.17 -8.94 4.82
C PRO A 162 7.19 -9.58 3.83
N TRP A 163 7.57 -10.76 3.34
CA TRP A 163 6.87 -11.48 2.28
C TRP A 163 5.63 -12.28 2.72
N ASN A 164 5.48 -12.58 4.01
CA ASN A 164 4.47 -13.55 4.49
C ASN A 164 3.01 -13.06 4.42
N PHE A 165 2.80 -11.74 4.47
CA PHE A 165 1.52 -11.08 4.22
C PHE A 165 1.76 -9.84 3.35
N PRO A 166 2.10 -10.02 2.07
CA PRO A 166 2.65 -8.93 1.25
C PRO A 166 1.68 -7.77 1.05
N ILE A 167 0.38 -8.02 1.01
CA ILE A 167 -0.64 -6.97 0.89
C ILE A 167 -0.85 -6.28 2.24
N ASN A 168 -1.13 -7.04 3.30
CA ASN A 168 -1.44 -6.47 4.61
C ASN A 168 -0.26 -5.72 5.23
N GLN A 169 0.97 -6.19 5.03
CA GLN A 169 2.15 -5.52 5.57
C GLN A 169 2.41 -4.16 4.90
N VAL A 170 2.14 -4.06 3.60
CA VAL A 170 2.18 -2.78 2.86
C VAL A 170 1.04 -1.89 3.32
N VAL A 171 -0.18 -2.39 3.29
CA VAL A 171 -1.39 -1.59 3.55
C VAL A 171 -1.41 -1.02 4.96
N ARG A 172 -1.02 -1.77 5.99
CA ARG A 172 -0.95 -1.28 7.37
C ARG A 172 -0.09 -0.02 7.50
N LYS A 173 1.05 -0.01 6.85
CA LYS A 173 1.98 1.12 6.92
C LYS A 173 1.50 2.28 6.05
N MET A 174 1.09 1.95 4.83
CA MET A 174 0.64 2.93 3.85
C MET A 174 -0.64 3.65 4.29
N ALA A 175 -1.64 2.92 4.74
CA ALA A 175 -2.90 3.52 5.15
C ALA A 175 -2.73 4.43 6.38
N ALA A 176 -1.92 4.02 7.38
CA ALA A 176 -1.62 4.85 8.54
C ALA A 176 -0.88 6.15 8.15
N ALA A 177 0.14 6.04 7.28
CA ALA A 177 0.91 7.18 6.82
C ALA A 177 0.03 8.17 6.02
N LEU A 178 -0.73 7.68 5.05
CA LEU A 178 -1.60 8.52 4.23
C LEU A 178 -2.72 9.15 5.05
N ALA A 179 -3.34 8.45 5.97
CA ALA A 179 -4.38 8.99 6.83
C ALA A 179 -3.87 10.15 7.68
N SER A 180 -2.64 10.03 8.20
CA SER A 180 -2.00 11.09 9.00
C SER A 180 -1.47 12.27 8.19
N GLY A 181 -1.51 12.24 6.85
CA GLY A 181 -1.04 13.30 5.96
C GLY A 181 0.42 13.15 5.51
N CYS A 182 1.05 12.02 5.78
CA CYS A 182 2.39 11.69 5.30
C CYS A 182 2.36 11.16 3.85
N SER A 183 3.45 11.31 3.12
CA SER A 183 3.75 10.52 1.92
C SER A 183 4.57 9.28 2.26
N MET A 184 4.72 8.34 1.32
CA MET A 184 5.42 7.09 1.61
C MET A 184 6.21 6.54 0.42
N ILE A 185 7.36 5.96 0.72
CA ILE A 185 8.06 5.02 -0.16
C ILE A 185 7.91 3.63 0.43
N VAL A 186 7.50 2.67 -0.40
CA VAL A 186 7.39 1.26 0.00
C VAL A 186 8.46 0.44 -0.72
N LYS A 187 9.29 -0.24 0.04
CA LYS A 187 10.09 -1.36 -0.44
C LYS A 187 9.25 -2.61 -0.20
N ALA A 188 8.66 -3.13 -1.29
CA ALA A 188 7.94 -4.38 -1.26
C ALA A 188 8.86 -5.57 -0.90
N PRO A 189 8.31 -6.69 -0.51
CA PRO A 189 9.07 -7.88 -0.14
C PRO A 189 10.06 -8.32 -1.20
#